data_6e4cee8e84ce68c64a83ea3a4edbc51c
#
_entry.id   6e4cee8e84ce68c64a83ea3a4edbc51c
#
_cell.length_a   1.000
_cell.length_b   1.000
_cell.length_c   1.000
_cell.angle_alpha   90.00
_cell.angle_beta   90.00
_cell.angle_gamma   90.00
#
_symmetry.space_group_name_H-M   'P 1'
#
loop_
_entity.id
_entity.type
_entity.pdbx_description
1 polymer ?
#
loop_
_entity_poly.entity_id
_entity_poly.type
_entity_poly.pdbx_seq_one_letter_code
_entity_poly.pdbx_strand_id
1 'polypeptide(L)'
;MTPRLLVFAIATCLAGGVAAQDLGTTCQVASTYDLTVRPDSLVFERADAAPRSVRMQDGSLTTDGRAVSLRPDEQDRVALFERNVRALVPKVKAIANDGVDLAARAVRDEAATAAPGAAGSGELDRVLNARVADIKRRIAASQSTRDWQEDAMRAYAQEIVSDVTPILTQDVGSEAMGLAMNGDLQGAAALRDRVASVSTGGQARVVARLEAALKPRIQALCPSIRQLGDLQSGLHDATGRPLLLLEPGG
;
A
#
# COMPACT_ATOMS: atom_id res chain seq x y z
N MET A 1 2.33 4.66 34.08
CA MET A 1 2.54 3.92 32.80
C MET A 1 1.91 4.76 31.72
N THR A 2 2.68 5.23 30.76
CA THR A 2 2.26 6.29 29.84
C THR A 2 1.42 5.70 28.68
N PRO A 3 0.28 6.32 28.30
CA PRO A 3 -0.61 5.86 27.22
C PRO A 3 0.05 5.83 25.83
N ARG A 4 1.33 6.26 25.74
CA ARG A 4 2.11 6.28 24.51
C ARG A 4 2.40 4.90 23.88
N LEU A 5 2.38 3.82 24.68
CA LEU A 5 2.69 2.46 24.19
C LEU A 5 1.55 1.83 23.33
N LEU A 6 0.30 2.17 23.62
CA LEU A 6 -0.87 1.64 22.88
C LEU A 6 -0.94 2.20 21.45
N VAL A 7 -0.49 3.43 21.29
CA VAL A 7 -0.49 4.18 20.03
C VAL A 7 0.57 3.67 19.07
N PHE A 8 1.73 3.28 19.58
CA PHE A 8 2.85 2.82 18.75
C PHE A 8 2.53 1.50 18.01
N ALA A 9 1.75 0.60 18.62
CA ALA A 9 1.43 -0.69 18.03
C ALA A 9 0.48 -0.59 16.82
N ILE A 10 -0.42 0.39 16.81
CA ILE A 10 -1.35 0.61 15.68
C ILE A 10 -0.66 1.39 14.55
N ALA A 11 0.25 2.30 14.90
CA ALA A 11 0.96 3.17 13.95
C ALA A 11 1.85 2.39 12.97
N THR A 12 2.56 1.39 13.48
CA THR A 12 3.49 0.60 12.67
C THR A 12 2.80 -0.38 11.74
N CYS A 13 1.51 -0.69 11.94
CA CYS A 13 0.74 -1.57 11.04
C CYS A 13 0.54 -1.01 9.64
N LEU A 14 0.45 0.30 9.52
CA LEU A 14 0.15 0.96 8.24
C LEU A 14 1.43 1.46 7.55
N ALA A 15 2.55 1.52 8.27
CA ALA A 15 3.84 1.99 7.78
C ALA A 15 4.66 0.93 7.02
N GLY A 16 4.24 -0.34 7.10
CA GLY A 16 4.86 -1.38 6.29
C GLY A 16 4.45 -1.23 4.83
N GLY A 17 5.38 -0.92 3.94
CA GLY A 17 5.20 -0.90 2.50
C GLY A 17 4.84 -2.28 1.92
N VAL A 18 3.80 -2.92 2.48
CA VAL A 18 3.38 -4.29 2.19
C VAL A 18 2.99 -4.45 0.72
N ALA A 19 2.39 -3.42 0.10
CA ALA A 19 1.84 -3.57 -1.25
C ALA A 19 2.90 -3.51 -2.38
N ALA A 20 3.96 -2.71 -2.25
CA ALA A 20 4.98 -2.60 -3.31
C ALA A 20 6.07 -3.68 -3.19
N GLN A 21 6.46 -4.03 -1.96
CA GLN A 21 7.38 -5.15 -1.71
C GLN A 21 6.75 -6.50 -2.03
N ASP A 22 5.44 -6.67 -1.80
CA ASP A 22 4.72 -7.91 -2.07
C ASP A 22 4.58 -8.26 -3.56
N LEU A 23 4.46 -7.28 -4.45
CA LEU A 23 4.45 -7.54 -5.90
C LEU A 23 5.81 -8.07 -6.36
N GLY A 24 6.92 -7.48 -5.90
CA GLY A 24 8.28 -7.92 -6.20
C GLY A 24 8.54 -9.34 -5.73
N THR A 25 8.31 -9.60 -4.46
CA THR A 25 8.54 -10.93 -3.86
C THR A 25 7.54 -11.97 -4.34
N THR A 26 6.25 -11.61 -4.47
CA THR A 26 5.19 -12.56 -4.86
C THR A 26 5.28 -12.95 -6.33
N CYS A 27 5.59 -12.01 -7.24
CA CYS A 27 5.70 -12.28 -8.66
C CYS A 27 7.14 -12.49 -9.15
N GLN A 28 8.14 -12.32 -8.27
CA GLN A 28 9.56 -12.40 -8.60
C GLN A 28 9.97 -11.43 -9.72
N VAL A 29 9.39 -10.23 -9.69
CA VAL A 29 9.67 -9.17 -10.66
C VAL A 29 9.81 -7.85 -9.91
N ALA A 30 10.88 -7.13 -10.17
CA ALA A 30 11.16 -5.82 -9.60
C ALA A 30 11.29 -4.76 -10.70
N SER A 31 11.21 -3.50 -10.34
CA SER A 31 11.54 -2.37 -11.20
C SER A 31 12.31 -1.32 -10.40
N THR A 32 13.35 -0.78 -10.99
CA THR A 32 14.09 0.37 -10.44
C THR A 32 13.51 1.71 -10.91
N TYR A 33 12.46 1.66 -11.73
CA TYR A 33 11.80 2.84 -12.25
C TYR A 33 10.52 3.16 -11.50
N ASP A 34 10.27 4.43 -11.30
CA ASP A 34 8.94 4.97 -11.04
C ASP A 34 8.15 5.05 -12.34
N LEU A 35 6.94 4.53 -12.33
CA LEU A 35 6.03 4.58 -13.46
C LEU A 35 5.01 5.69 -13.25
N THR A 36 4.87 6.58 -14.23
CA THR A 36 3.76 7.54 -14.35
C THR A 36 2.91 7.19 -15.56
N VAL A 37 1.62 6.99 -15.35
CA VAL A 37 0.63 6.67 -16.39
C VAL A 37 -0.10 7.95 -16.79
N ARG A 38 0.24 8.50 -17.94
CA ARG A 38 -0.42 9.68 -18.52
C ARG A 38 -1.54 9.24 -19.49
N PRO A 39 -2.47 10.12 -19.86
CA PRO A 39 -3.51 9.76 -20.83
C PRO A 39 -2.95 9.25 -22.16
N ASP A 40 -1.86 9.84 -22.63
CA ASP A 40 -1.22 9.59 -23.93
C ASP A 40 0.06 8.78 -23.87
N SER A 41 0.65 8.57 -22.71
CA SER A 41 1.97 7.94 -22.59
C SER A 41 2.19 7.23 -21.26
N LEU A 42 3.16 6.32 -21.24
CA LEU A 42 3.80 5.80 -20.04
C LEU A 42 5.16 6.46 -19.89
N VAL A 43 5.48 6.90 -18.68
CA VAL A 43 6.78 7.50 -18.36
C VAL A 43 7.40 6.73 -17.21
N PHE A 44 8.59 6.18 -17.45
CA PHE A 44 9.40 5.49 -16.45
C PHE A 44 10.58 6.38 -16.10
N GLU A 45 10.82 6.64 -14.82
CA GLU A 45 11.89 7.52 -14.35
C GLU A 45 12.66 6.86 -13.20
N ARG A 46 13.99 7.01 -13.21
CA ARG A 46 14.87 6.61 -12.11
C ARG A 46 16.04 7.59 -11.93
N ALA A 47 16.64 7.62 -10.73
CA ALA A 47 17.70 8.58 -10.41
C ALA A 47 19.10 8.12 -10.88
N ASP A 48 19.42 6.84 -10.70
CA ASP A 48 20.82 6.42 -10.55
C ASP A 48 21.47 5.83 -11.79
N ALA A 49 20.71 5.39 -12.80
CA ALA A 49 21.29 4.73 -13.98
C ALA A 49 20.65 5.20 -15.27
N ALA A 50 21.44 5.22 -16.35
CA ALA A 50 20.92 5.48 -17.70
C ALA A 50 20.31 4.19 -18.31
N PRO A 51 19.20 4.29 -19.07
CA PRO A 51 18.43 5.54 -19.28
C PRO A 51 17.69 5.95 -18.00
N ARG A 52 17.71 7.26 -17.70
CA ARG A 52 17.00 7.83 -16.54
C ARG A 52 15.53 8.04 -16.80
N SER A 53 15.17 8.25 -18.06
CA SER A 53 13.79 8.44 -18.49
C SER A 53 13.50 7.57 -19.69
N VAL A 54 12.40 6.85 -19.63
CA VAL A 54 11.87 6.06 -20.74
C VAL A 54 10.41 6.45 -20.95
N ARG A 55 10.07 6.85 -22.17
CA ARG A 55 8.70 7.22 -22.55
C ARG A 55 8.23 6.30 -23.66
N MET A 56 7.04 5.75 -23.47
CA MET A 56 6.31 4.99 -24.48
C MET A 56 5.03 5.74 -24.85
N GLN A 57 4.76 5.87 -26.13
CA GLN A 57 3.59 6.57 -26.65
C GLN A 57 3.23 6.01 -28.03
N ASP A 58 2.06 5.38 -28.14
CA ASP A 58 1.51 4.87 -29.42
C ASP A 58 2.51 4.02 -30.21
N GLY A 59 3.22 3.11 -29.53
CA GLY A 59 4.23 2.24 -30.13
C GLY A 59 5.58 2.94 -30.37
N SER A 60 5.74 4.22 -30.05
CA SER A 60 7.04 4.90 -30.06
C SER A 60 7.74 4.77 -28.71
N LEU A 61 9.06 4.78 -28.76
CA LEU A 61 9.95 4.69 -27.60
C LEU A 61 10.96 5.84 -27.62
N THR A 62 11.09 6.50 -26.49
CA THR A 62 12.10 7.56 -26.27
C THR A 62 12.86 7.24 -24.99
N THR A 63 14.20 7.32 -25.03
CA THR A 63 15.04 7.15 -23.83
C THR A 63 15.94 8.37 -23.64
N ASP A 64 15.93 8.97 -22.44
CA ASP A 64 16.66 10.23 -22.11
C ASP A 64 16.44 11.34 -23.17
N GLY A 65 15.20 11.48 -23.63
CA GLY A 65 14.80 12.48 -24.63
C GLY A 65 15.18 12.16 -26.08
N ARG A 66 15.81 11.01 -26.35
CA ARG A 66 16.20 10.56 -27.69
C ARG A 66 15.24 9.50 -28.20
N ALA A 67 14.72 9.69 -29.40
CA ALA A 67 13.89 8.68 -30.05
C ALA A 67 14.71 7.42 -30.36
N VAL A 68 14.11 6.27 -30.14
CA VAL A 68 14.68 4.96 -30.49
C VAL A 68 14.10 4.55 -31.84
N SER A 69 14.96 4.18 -32.78
CA SER A 69 14.52 3.63 -34.07
C SER A 69 14.05 2.20 -33.87
N LEU A 70 12.74 1.99 -33.94
CA LEU A 70 12.12 0.70 -33.76
C LEU A 70 11.73 0.08 -35.10
N ARG A 71 11.87 -1.22 -35.23
CA ARG A 71 11.29 -2.00 -36.31
C ARG A 71 9.77 -2.13 -36.10
N PRO A 72 8.98 -2.45 -37.12
CA PRO A 72 7.52 -2.58 -36.97
C PRO A 72 7.11 -3.56 -35.87
N ASP A 73 7.79 -4.70 -35.72
CA ASP A 73 7.52 -5.68 -34.67
C ASP A 73 7.85 -5.17 -33.26
N GLU A 74 8.84 -4.28 -33.14
CA GLU A 74 9.19 -3.62 -31.88
C GLU A 74 8.17 -2.53 -31.53
N GLN A 75 7.68 -1.76 -32.50
CA GLN A 75 6.60 -0.79 -32.33
C GLN A 75 5.32 -1.47 -31.81
N ASP A 76 4.94 -2.61 -32.41
CA ASP A 76 3.79 -3.40 -31.96
C ASP A 76 3.96 -3.89 -30.53
N ARG A 77 5.16 -4.32 -30.16
CA ARG A 77 5.47 -4.75 -28.78
C ARG A 77 5.39 -3.59 -27.77
N VAL A 78 5.90 -2.42 -28.11
CA VAL A 78 5.78 -1.22 -27.28
C VAL A 78 4.31 -0.84 -27.11
N ALA A 79 3.51 -0.82 -28.19
CA ALA A 79 2.08 -0.52 -28.11
C ALA A 79 1.33 -1.56 -27.27
N LEU A 80 1.69 -2.85 -27.35
CA LEU A 80 1.09 -3.90 -26.56
C LEU A 80 1.50 -3.78 -25.08
N PHE A 81 2.75 -3.44 -24.80
CA PHE A 81 3.25 -3.16 -23.45
C PHE A 81 2.43 -2.03 -22.79
N GLU A 82 2.27 -0.89 -23.49
CA GLU A 82 1.45 0.23 -23.00
C GLU A 82 0.03 -0.19 -22.66
N ARG A 83 -0.63 -0.90 -23.57
CA ARG A 83 -2.01 -1.41 -23.40
C ARG A 83 -2.11 -2.32 -22.18
N ASN A 84 -1.17 -3.24 -22.01
CA ASN A 84 -1.16 -4.19 -20.91
C ASN A 84 -0.92 -3.49 -19.56
N VAL A 85 -0.02 -2.51 -19.49
CA VAL A 85 0.17 -1.68 -18.28
C VAL A 85 -1.11 -0.94 -17.94
N ARG A 86 -1.75 -0.28 -18.92
CA ARG A 86 -3.00 0.45 -18.70
C ARG A 86 -4.13 -0.47 -18.24
N ALA A 87 -4.19 -1.71 -18.73
CA ALA A 87 -5.16 -2.72 -18.30
C ALA A 87 -4.86 -3.26 -16.88
N LEU A 88 -3.59 -3.22 -16.44
CA LEU A 88 -3.18 -3.69 -15.13
C LEU A 88 -3.49 -2.66 -14.02
N VAL A 89 -3.34 -1.36 -14.30
CA VAL A 89 -3.52 -0.27 -13.32
C VAL A 89 -4.85 -0.34 -12.56
N PRO A 90 -6.03 -0.48 -13.21
CA PRO A 90 -7.29 -0.57 -12.48
C PRO A 90 -7.37 -1.82 -11.58
N LYS A 91 -6.75 -2.93 -11.97
CA LYS A 91 -6.71 -4.15 -11.14
C LYS A 91 -5.86 -3.94 -9.89
N VAL A 92 -4.70 -3.26 -10.01
CA VAL A 92 -3.86 -2.90 -8.87
C VAL A 92 -4.60 -1.96 -7.93
N LYS A 93 -5.27 -0.91 -8.46
CA LYS A 93 -6.09 0.00 -7.67
C LYS A 93 -7.24 -0.70 -6.94
N ALA A 94 -7.87 -1.69 -7.57
CA ALA A 94 -8.90 -2.49 -6.92
C ALA A 94 -8.35 -3.28 -5.73
N ILE A 95 -7.20 -3.93 -5.88
CA ILE A 95 -6.54 -4.65 -4.77
C ILE A 95 -6.17 -3.67 -3.64
N ALA A 96 -5.65 -2.49 -3.97
CA ALA A 96 -5.33 -1.47 -2.98
C ALA A 96 -6.59 -1.01 -2.20
N ASN A 97 -7.71 -0.78 -2.88
CA ASN A 97 -8.99 -0.44 -2.24
C ASN A 97 -9.49 -1.55 -1.31
N ASP A 98 -9.37 -2.81 -1.73
CA ASP A 98 -9.71 -3.96 -0.89
C ASP A 98 -8.80 -4.02 0.35
N GLY A 99 -7.51 -3.71 0.20
CA GLY A 99 -6.57 -3.60 1.30
C GLY A 99 -6.97 -2.54 2.33
N VAL A 100 -7.39 -1.38 1.86
CA VAL A 100 -7.90 -0.29 2.74
C VAL A 100 -9.12 -0.75 3.54
N ASP A 101 -10.09 -1.43 2.89
CA ASP A 101 -11.28 -1.94 3.59
C ASP A 101 -10.92 -3.03 4.62
N LEU A 102 -10.00 -3.92 4.27
CA LEU A 102 -9.51 -4.95 5.18
C LEU A 102 -8.80 -4.35 6.38
N ALA A 103 -7.92 -3.37 6.16
CA ALA A 103 -7.21 -2.67 7.22
C ALA A 103 -8.19 -1.96 8.18
N ALA A 104 -9.18 -1.26 7.64
CA ALA A 104 -10.19 -0.58 8.46
C ALA A 104 -11.00 -1.57 9.31
N ARG A 105 -11.39 -2.73 8.76
CA ARG A 105 -12.05 -3.79 9.53
C ARG A 105 -11.15 -4.32 10.64
N ALA A 106 -9.88 -4.61 10.32
CA ALA A 106 -8.95 -5.11 11.31
C ALA A 106 -8.70 -4.12 12.46
N VAL A 107 -8.61 -2.82 12.16
CA VAL A 107 -8.51 -1.76 13.19
C VAL A 107 -9.75 -1.74 14.08
N ARG A 108 -10.97 -1.88 13.52
CA ARG A 108 -12.20 -1.97 14.31
C ARG A 108 -12.20 -3.18 15.24
N ASP A 109 -11.80 -4.35 14.74
CA ASP A 109 -11.74 -5.58 15.52
C ASP A 109 -10.77 -5.44 16.71
N GLU A 110 -9.58 -4.88 16.47
CA GLU A 110 -8.60 -4.64 17.55
C GLU A 110 -9.09 -3.56 18.53
N ALA A 111 -9.75 -2.51 18.04
CA ALA A 111 -10.34 -1.48 18.89
C ALA A 111 -11.50 -2.04 19.74
N ALA A 112 -12.36 -2.89 19.19
CA ALA A 112 -13.42 -3.55 19.95
C ALA A 112 -12.88 -4.43 21.08
N THR A 113 -11.68 -4.99 20.90
CA THR A 113 -11.00 -5.76 21.95
C THR A 113 -10.40 -4.86 23.02
N ALA A 114 -9.71 -3.77 22.64
CA ALA A 114 -8.99 -2.91 23.58
C ALA A 114 -9.89 -1.89 24.29
N ALA A 115 -10.86 -1.31 23.57
CA ALA A 115 -11.69 -0.19 23.97
C ALA A 115 -13.13 -0.40 23.44
N PRO A 116 -13.91 -1.32 24.05
CA PRO A 116 -15.24 -1.66 23.56
C PRO A 116 -16.25 -0.49 23.60
N GLY A 117 -16.09 0.44 24.51
CA GLY A 117 -16.90 1.66 24.57
C GLY A 117 -16.66 2.57 23.36
N ALA A 118 -15.40 2.77 22.97
CA ALA A 118 -15.03 3.51 21.76
C ALA A 118 -15.60 2.86 20.50
N ALA A 119 -15.52 1.53 20.40
CA ALA A 119 -16.08 0.76 19.29
C ALA A 119 -17.62 0.89 19.22
N GLY A 120 -18.30 0.96 20.38
CA GLY A 120 -19.76 1.10 20.47
C GLY A 120 -20.27 2.54 20.30
N SER A 121 -19.42 3.55 20.41
CA SER A 121 -19.84 4.97 20.37
C SER A 121 -20.21 5.47 18.97
N GLY A 122 -19.82 4.76 17.92
CA GLY A 122 -19.95 5.17 16.51
C GLY A 122 -18.98 6.28 16.08
N GLU A 123 -18.23 6.88 16.98
CA GLU A 123 -17.25 7.92 16.67
C GLU A 123 -16.05 7.35 15.93
N LEU A 124 -15.53 6.21 16.40
CA LEU A 124 -14.46 5.47 15.74
C LEU A 124 -14.85 5.10 14.30
N ASP A 125 -16.07 4.61 14.10
CA ASP A 125 -16.58 4.26 12.77
C ASP A 125 -16.65 5.48 11.85
N ARG A 126 -17.13 6.60 12.35
CA ARG A 126 -17.22 7.85 11.60
C ARG A 126 -15.83 8.31 11.13
N VAL A 127 -14.85 8.29 12.02
CA VAL A 127 -13.47 8.71 11.74
C VAL A 127 -12.82 7.74 10.75
N LEU A 128 -12.90 6.44 10.97
CA LEU A 128 -12.33 5.44 10.08
C LEU A 128 -12.97 5.47 8.68
N ASN A 129 -14.30 5.63 8.60
CA ASN A 129 -14.99 5.73 7.32
C ASN A 129 -14.58 6.98 6.54
N ALA A 130 -14.39 8.11 7.19
CA ALA A 130 -13.88 9.33 6.56
C ALA A 130 -12.46 9.12 5.99
N ARG A 131 -11.57 8.47 6.75
CA ARG A 131 -10.21 8.16 6.31
C ARG A 131 -10.18 7.15 5.17
N VAL A 132 -10.96 6.09 5.25
CA VAL A 132 -11.12 5.11 4.16
C VAL A 132 -11.55 5.81 2.87
N ALA A 133 -12.55 6.69 2.95
CA ALA A 133 -13.02 7.43 1.78
C ALA A 133 -11.92 8.35 1.22
N ASP A 134 -11.13 9.01 2.07
CA ASP A 134 -10.01 9.85 1.64
C ASP A 134 -8.91 9.06 0.94
N ILE A 135 -8.46 7.96 1.54
CA ILE A 135 -7.44 7.11 0.96
C ILE A 135 -7.90 6.54 -0.39
N LYS A 136 -9.15 6.08 -0.50
CA LYS A 136 -9.71 5.60 -1.77
C LYS A 136 -9.77 6.69 -2.86
N ARG A 137 -10.07 7.94 -2.49
CA ARG A 137 -9.97 9.06 -3.45
C ARG A 137 -8.55 9.26 -3.94
N ARG A 138 -7.54 9.20 -3.05
CA ARG A 138 -6.12 9.30 -3.41
C ARG A 138 -5.68 8.15 -4.30
N ILE A 139 -6.12 6.91 -4.00
CA ILE A 139 -5.92 5.74 -4.87
C ILE A 139 -6.50 5.98 -6.27
N ALA A 140 -7.73 6.46 -6.35
CA ALA A 140 -8.36 6.73 -7.63
C ALA A 140 -7.61 7.81 -8.44
N ALA A 141 -7.19 8.88 -7.76
CA ALA A 141 -6.48 10.01 -8.37
C ALA A 141 -5.01 9.71 -8.72
N SER A 142 -4.40 8.71 -8.11
CA SER A 142 -2.98 8.36 -8.32
C SER A 142 -2.70 8.04 -9.79
N GLN A 143 -1.60 8.61 -10.30
CA GLN A 143 -1.09 8.38 -11.64
C GLN A 143 0.35 7.85 -11.64
N SER A 144 1.01 7.82 -10.48
CA SER A 144 2.40 7.43 -10.35
C SER A 144 2.62 6.41 -9.24
N THR A 145 3.60 5.52 -9.44
CA THR A 145 4.08 4.64 -8.37
C THR A 145 4.72 5.40 -7.22
N ARG A 146 5.17 6.65 -7.43
CA ARG A 146 5.65 7.54 -6.36
C ARG A 146 4.59 7.85 -5.31
N ASP A 147 3.32 7.88 -5.70
CA ASP A 147 2.21 8.11 -4.77
C ASP A 147 2.04 6.98 -3.74
N TRP A 148 2.73 5.86 -3.94
CA TRP A 148 2.69 4.63 -3.15
C TRP A 148 4.01 4.30 -2.45
N GLN A 149 5.00 5.18 -2.51
CA GLN A 149 6.28 4.98 -1.84
C GLN A 149 6.11 4.98 -0.32
N GLU A 150 7.09 4.41 0.37
CA GLU A 150 7.05 4.18 1.82
C GLU A 150 6.72 5.44 2.62
N ASP A 151 7.28 6.60 2.23
CA ASP A 151 7.04 7.86 2.93
C ASP A 151 5.59 8.33 2.81
N ALA A 152 4.97 8.21 1.64
CA ALA A 152 3.56 8.54 1.43
C ALA A 152 2.66 7.59 2.23
N MET A 153 2.96 6.30 2.22
CA MET A 153 2.20 5.30 2.99
C MET A 153 2.36 5.51 4.50
N ARG A 154 3.55 5.87 4.96
CA ARG A 154 3.82 6.19 6.36
C ARG A 154 3.03 7.44 6.81
N ALA A 155 2.96 8.46 5.97
CA ALA A 155 2.17 9.65 6.27
C ALA A 155 0.67 9.31 6.44
N TYR A 156 0.09 8.48 5.56
CA TYR A 156 -1.30 8.02 5.70
C TYR A 156 -1.54 7.23 7.00
N ALA A 157 -0.58 6.37 7.36
CA ALA A 157 -0.64 5.63 8.61
C ALA A 157 -0.65 6.56 9.83
N GLN A 158 0.21 7.57 9.82
CA GLN A 158 0.28 8.56 10.91
C GLN A 158 -1.00 9.39 11.03
N GLU A 159 -1.63 9.76 9.92
CA GLU A 159 -2.91 10.46 9.93
C GLU A 159 -4.00 9.62 10.62
N ILE A 160 -4.12 8.33 10.29
CA ILE A 160 -5.09 7.42 10.91
C ILE A 160 -4.84 7.30 12.42
N VAL A 161 -3.58 7.12 12.80
CA VAL A 161 -3.18 7.02 14.21
C VAL A 161 -3.52 8.28 14.99
N SER A 162 -3.20 9.44 14.42
CA SER A 162 -3.51 10.73 15.04
C SER A 162 -5.00 10.91 15.31
N ASP A 163 -5.86 10.43 14.42
CA ASP A 163 -7.30 10.55 14.56
C ASP A 163 -7.92 9.51 15.51
N VAL A 164 -7.41 8.28 15.51
CA VAL A 164 -7.99 7.17 16.28
C VAL A 164 -7.50 7.17 17.73
N THR A 165 -6.26 7.59 17.98
CA THR A 165 -5.66 7.58 19.32
C THR A 165 -6.47 8.29 20.38
N PRO A 166 -6.95 9.54 20.18
CA PRO A 166 -7.71 10.24 21.20
C PRO A 166 -8.98 9.48 21.63
N ILE A 167 -9.66 8.87 20.65
CA ILE A 167 -10.90 8.13 20.87
C ILE A 167 -10.65 6.91 21.78
N LEU A 168 -9.63 6.12 21.44
CA LEU A 168 -9.27 4.92 22.21
C LEU A 168 -8.74 5.29 23.61
N THR A 169 -7.93 6.33 23.71
CA THR A 169 -7.34 6.77 24.98
C THR A 169 -8.43 7.30 25.93
N GLN A 170 -9.41 8.02 25.42
CA GLN A 170 -10.52 8.52 26.22
C GLN A 170 -11.36 7.37 26.77
N ASP A 171 -11.69 6.37 25.98
CA ASP A 171 -12.50 5.22 26.40
C ASP A 171 -11.78 4.40 27.48
N VAL A 172 -10.53 4.00 27.21
CA VAL A 172 -9.70 3.26 28.18
C VAL A 172 -9.50 4.05 29.47
N GLY A 173 -9.31 5.37 29.37
CA GLY A 173 -9.18 6.25 30.55
C GLY A 173 -10.46 6.32 31.37
N SER A 174 -11.62 6.41 30.71
CA SER A 174 -12.93 6.43 31.38
C SER A 174 -13.24 5.10 32.08
N GLU A 175 -12.94 3.96 31.42
CA GLU A 175 -13.09 2.63 32.01
C GLU A 175 -12.16 2.47 33.24
N ALA A 176 -10.89 2.86 33.10
CA ALA A 176 -9.93 2.80 34.20
C ALA A 176 -10.35 3.62 35.41
N MET A 177 -10.90 4.82 35.17
CA MET A 177 -11.43 5.67 36.24
C MET A 177 -12.62 5.03 36.94
N GLY A 178 -13.56 4.47 36.18
CA GLY A 178 -14.73 3.75 36.73
C GLY A 178 -14.32 2.57 37.62
N LEU A 179 -13.37 1.77 37.17
CA LEU A 179 -12.83 0.62 37.92
C LEU A 179 -12.15 1.08 39.22
N ALA A 180 -11.37 2.17 39.14
CA ALA A 180 -10.68 2.73 40.31
C ALA A 180 -11.67 3.26 41.37
N MET A 181 -12.72 3.97 40.93
CA MET A 181 -13.76 4.50 41.82
C MET A 181 -14.54 3.40 42.52
N ASN A 182 -14.74 2.26 41.86
CA ASN A 182 -15.46 1.11 42.40
C ASN A 182 -14.54 0.15 43.20
N GLY A 183 -13.23 0.39 43.25
CA GLY A 183 -12.25 -0.50 43.89
C GLY A 183 -12.12 -1.87 43.19
N ASP A 184 -12.50 -1.96 41.91
CA ASP A 184 -12.49 -3.20 41.13
C ASP A 184 -11.07 -3.52 40.61
N LEU A 185 -10.29 -4.20 41.46
CA LEU A 185 -8.93 -4.63 41.11
C LEU A 185 -8.90 -5.72 40.03
N GLN A 186 -9.93 -6.56 39.96
CA GLN A 186 -10.01 -7.59 38.90
C GLN A 186 -10.30 -6.97 37.55
N GLY A 187 -11.25 -6.05 37.48
CA GLY A 187 -11.53 -5.28 36.25
C GLY A 187 -10.31 -4.48 35.78
N ALA A 188 -9.58 -3.85 36.72
CA ALA A 188 -8.36 -3.13 36.38
C ALA A 188 -7.25 -4.04 35.81
N ALA A 189 -7.11 -5.25 36.35
CA ALA A 189 -6.17 -6.24 35.83
C ALA A 189 -6.61 -6.71 34.41
N ALA A 190 -7.88 -7.01 34.20
CA ALA A 190 -8.43 -7.40 32.92
C ALA A 190 -8.27 -6.31 31.85
N LEU A 191 -8.53 -5.03 32.20
CA LEU A 191 -8.31 -3.90 31.31
C LEU A 191 -6.83 -3.80 30.89
N ARG A 192 -5.91 -3.91 31.85
CA ARG A 192 -4.48 -3.90 31.58
C ARG A 192 -4.08 -5.01 30.60
N ASP A 193 -4.59 -6.25 30.81
CA ASP A 193 -4.25 -7.41 30.00
C ASP A 193 -4.82 -7.30 28.58
N ARG A 194 -6.04 -6.75 28.41
CA ARG A 194 -6.61 -6.43 27.09
C ARG A 194 -5.72 -5.43 26.33
N VAL A 195 -5.40 -4.32 26.96
CA VAL A 195 -4.56 -3.27 26.38
C VAL A 195 -3.17 -3.82 26.02
N ALA A 196 -2.56 -4.62 26.90
CA ALA A 196 -1.26 -5.25 26.66
C ALA A 196 -1.32 -6.21 25.46
N SER A 197 -2.36 -7.00 25.35
CA SER A 197 -2.58 -7.97 24.24
C SER A 197 -2.63 -7.26 22.87
N VAL A 198 -3.35 -6.15 22.77
CA VAL A 198 -3.41 -5.35 21.52
C VAL A 198 -2.08 -4.67 21.25
N SER A 199 -1.42 -4.13 22.29
CA SER A 199 -0.13 -3.43 22.15
C SER A 199 1.01 -4.37 21.70
N THR A 200 0.97 -5.64 22.07
CA THR A 200 2.05 -6.60 21.78
C THR A 200 1.79 -7.44 20.53
N GLY A 201 0.54 -7.70 20.17
CA GLY A 201 0.20 -8.62 19.08
C GLY A 201 -0.78 -8.10 18.04
N GLY A 202 -1.47 -6.99 18.29
CA GLY A 202 -2.49 -6.46 17.38
C GLY A 202 -1.94 -6.17 16.00
N GLN A 203 -0.77 -5.56 15.91
CA GLN A 203 -0.10 -5.28 14.64
C GLN A 203 0.14 -6.54 13.81
N ALA A 204 0.76 -7.55 14.42
CA ALA A 204 1.09 -8.78 13.72
C ALA A 204 -0.17 -9.48 13.20
N ARG A 205 -1.28 -9.46 13.98
CA ARG A 205 -2.56 -10.01 13.55
C ARG A 205 -3.17 -9.26 12.36
N VAL A 206 -3.11 -7.94 12.36
CA VAL A 206 -3.60 -7.12 11.25
C VAL A 206 -2.80 -7.40 9.99
N VAL A 207 -1.47 -7.38 10.06
CA VAL A 207 -0.58 -7.67 8.92
C VAL A 207 -0.84 -9.06 8.38
N ALA A 208 -0.87 -10.09 9.22
CA ALA A 208 -1.13 -11.46 8.79
C ALA A 208 -2.49 -11.63 8.08
N ARG A 209 -3.55 -10.94 8.56
CA ARG A 209 -4.87 -10.95 7.90
C ARG A 209 -4.82 -10.28 6.52
N LEU A 210 -4.12 -9.15 6.40
CA LEU A 210 -3.95 -8.45 5.13
C LEU A 210 -3.17 -9.30 4.13
N GLU A 211 -2.04 -9.86 4.53
CA GLU A 211 -1.23 -10.74 3.69
C GLU A 211 -2.03 -11.96 3.21
N ALA A 212 -2.70 -12.66 4.12
CA ALA A 212 -3.50 -13.83 3.77
C ALA A 212 -4.62 -13.51 2.76
N ALA A 213 -5.26 -12.35 2.89
CA ALA A 213 -6.36 -11.95 2.02
C ALA A 213 -5.90 -11.36 0.67
N LEU A 214 -4.78 -10.62 0.64
CA LEU A 214 -4.31 -9.92 -0.56
C LEU A 214 -3.37 -10.79 -1.41
N LYS A 215 -2.57 -11.66 -0.81
CA LYS A 215 -1.62 -12.51 -1.52
C LYS A 215 -2.20 -13.27 -2.72
N PRO A 216 -3.34 -13.99 -2.64
CA PRO A 216 -3.90 -14.67 -3.79
C PRO A 216 -4.35 -13.71 -4.91
N ARG A 217 -4.80 -12.50 -4.56
CA ARG A 217 -5.19 -11.47 -5.53
C ARG A 217 -3.99 -10.88 -6.25
N ILE A 218 -2.88 -10.66 -5.52
CA ILE A 218 -1.60 -10.24 -6.08
C ILE A 218 -1.05 -11.33 -6.99
N GLN A 219 -1.08 -12.59 -6.57
CA GLN A 219 -0.63 -13.73 -7.37
C GLN A 219 -1.40 -13.84 -8.71
N ALA A 220 -2.68 -13.50 -8.73
CA ALA A 220 -3.47 -13.48 -9.95
C ALA A 220 -2.99 -12.44 -10.99
N LEU A 221 -2.21 -11.43 -10.58
CA LEU A 221 -1.61 -10.45 -11.49
C LEU A 221 -0.28 -10.92 -12.09
N CYS A 222 0.41 -11.89 -11.47
CA CYS A 222 1.76 -12.30 -11.88
C CYS A 222 1.87 -12.74 -13.34
N PRO A 223 0.90 -13.46 -13.95
CA PRO A 223 0.96 -13.78 -15.37
C PRO A 223 1.02 -12.52 -16.25
N SER A 224 0.18 -11.51 -15.94
CA SER A 224 0.17 -10.24 -16.68
C SER A 224 1.48 -9.45 -16.51
N ILE A 225 2.07 -9.49 -15.30
CA ILE A 225 3.35 -8.81 -15.02
C ILE A 225 4.49 -9.51 -15.76
N ARG A 226 4.53 -10.85 -15.77
CA ARG A 226 5.53 -11.61 -16.53
C ARG A 226 5.42 -11.34 -18.03
N GLN A 227 4.22 -11.26 -18.56
CA GLN A 227 3.99 -10.91 -19.97
C GLN A 227 4.58 -9.53 -20.32
N LEU A 228 4.59 -8.56 -19.40
CA LEU A 228 5.29 -7.28 -19.61
C LEU A 228 6.80 -7.50 -19.73
N GLY A 229 7.38 -8.38 -18.91
CA GLY A 229 8.79 -8.78 -19.02
C GLY A 229 9.13 -9.40 -20.37
N ASP A 230 8.24 -10.26 -20.89
CA ASP A 230 8.42 -10.86 -22.22
C ASP A 230 8.35 -9.79 -23.33
N LEU A 231 7.43 -8.83 -23.22
CA LEU A 231 7.28 -7.75 -24.20
C LEU A 231 8.47 -6.78 -24.24
N GLN A 232 9.12 -6.53 -23.09
CA GLN A 232 10.33 -5.69 -23.09
C GLN A 232 11.55 -6.44 -23.65
N SER A 233 11.53 -7.77 -23.68
CA SER A 233 12.64 -8.57 -24.17
C SER A 233 12.99 -8.20 -25.61
N GLY A 234 14.27 -7.86 -25.86
CA GLY A 234 14.75 -7.42 -27.16
C GLY A 234 14.50 -5.95 -27.48
N LEU A 235 13.86 -5.15 -26.62
CA LEU A 235 13.89 -3.70 -26.73
C LEU A 235 15.24 -3.12 -26.27
N HIS A 236 15.69 -2.06 -26.94
CA HIS A 236 16.96 -1.39 -26.66
C HIS A 236 16.73 0.10 -26.41
N ASP A 237 17.64 0.72 -25.67
CA ASP A 237 17.68 2.17 -25.53
C ASP A 237 18.29 2.85 -26.77
N ALA A 238 18.29 4.19 -26.83
CA ALA A 238 18.85 4.96 -27.95
C ALA A 238 20.38 4.76 -28.12
N THR A 239 21.06 4.06 -27.20
CA THR A 239 22.49 3.73 -27.31
C THR A 239 22.71 2.27 -27.72
N GLY A 240 21.65 1.50 -27.94
CA GLY A 240 21.69 0.09 -28.32
C GLY A 240 21.83 -0.88 -27.15
N ARG A 241 21.72 -0.42 -25.89
CA ARG A 241 21.75 -1.30 -24.71
C ARG A 241 20.37 -1.90 -24.43
N PRO A 242 20.27 -3.14 -23.95
CA PRO A 242 19.00 -3.73 -23.57
C PRO A 242 18.22 -2.83 -22.60
N LEU A 243 16.92 -2.65 -22.86
CA LEU A 243 16.02 -1.89 -21.99
C LEU A 243 15.43 -2.82 -20.93
N LEU A 244 15.75 -2.55 -19.67
CA LEU A 244 15.31 -3.32 -18.51
C LEU A 244 14.40 -2.42 -17.65
N LEU A 245 13.08 -2.45 -17.92
CA LEU A 245 12.07 -1.80 -17.08
C LEU A 245 11.62 -2.68 -15.94
N LEU A 246 11.58 -3.99 -16.17
CA LEU A 246 11.28 -5.04 -15.22
C LEU A 246 12.47 -6.00 -15.15
N GLU A 247 12.88 -6.32 -13.95
CA GLU A 247 14.01 -7.20 -13.66
C GLU A 247 13.51 -8.39 -12.81
N PRO A 248 14.19 -9.56 -12.85
CA PRO A 248 13.89 -10.62 -11.91
C PRO A 248 14.03 -10.11 -10.47
N GLY A 249 12.99 -10.34 -9.66
CA GLY A 249 13.04 -10.05 -8.24
C GLY A 249 13.95 -11.04 -7.52
N GLY A 250 14.83 -10.52 -6.67
CA GLY A 250 15.72 -11.31 -5.83
C GLY A 250 14.98 -11.96 -4.65
#